data_060f8da0dcff2d9e36ea222e1174662c
#
_entry.id   060f8da0dcff2d9e36ea222e1174662c
#
_cell.length_a   1.000
_cell.length_b   1.000
_cell.length_c   1.000
_cell.angle_alpha   90.00
_cell.angle_beta   90.00
_cell.angle_gamma   90.00
#
_symmetry.space_group_name_H-M   'P 1'
#
loop_
_entity.id
_entity.type
_entity.pdbx_description
1 polymer ?
#
loop_
_entity_poly.entity_id
_entity_poly.type
_entity_poly.pdbx_seq_one_letter_code
_entity_poly.pdbx_strand_id
1 'polypeptide(L)'
;MSFRWPVKDPDEQLDYSVDWSRFLVGATITSVVWHVKSNTYSTKTVLAAGEDLTTASTGPTAIVNGATSSTTTLVVDNNVSTIVEGMTVAGTGISGSVTVASLSDQNNLVLSSAQTLANDVTLFFDAGAIDSIQNVSQTNTPTVATINIGGGTNNAEYTFFCRMIDSTGSQAERSIKLRIKER
;
A
#
# COMPACT_ATOMS: atom_id res chain seq x y z
N MET A 1 13.58 1.51 21.38
CA MET A 1 14.53 2.08 20.40
C MET A 1 13.95 1.81 19.02
N SER A 2 13.69 2.84 18.21
CA SER A 2 13.28 2.67 16.82
C SER A 2 14.54 2.55 15.95
N PHE A 3 14.67 1.46 15.22
CA PHE A 3 15.72 1.32 14.22
C PHE A 3 15.38 2.19 13.01
N ARG A 4 16.39 2.73 12.36
CA ARG A 4 16.24 3.51 11.12
C ARG A 4 17.23 2.98 10.08
N TRP A 5 16.71 2.69 8.90
CA TRP A 5 17.54 2.37 7.74
C TRP A 5 18.12 3.63 7.08
N PRO A 6 19.18 3.50 6.29
CA PRO A 6 19.68 4.60 5.46
C PRO A 6 18.57 5.16 4.55
N VAL A 7 18.69 6.44 4.21
CA VAL A 7 17.79 7.12 3.29
C VAL A 7 17.94 6.51 1.90
N LYS A 8 16.78 6.25 1.23
CA LYS A 8 16.69 5.67 -0.11
C LYS A 8 16.21 6.73 -1.10
N ASP A 9 16.79 6.74 -2.31
CA ASP A 9 16.25 7.48 -3.45
C ASP A 9 14.99 6.79 -4.01
N PRO A 10 13.95 7.52 -4.48
CA PRO A 10 12.77 6.91 -5.09
C PRO A 10 13.10 5.93 -6.22
N ASP A 11 14.09 6.27 -7.06
CA ASP A 11 14.47 5.48 -8.24
C ASP A 11 15.43 4.33 -7.93
N GLU A 12 15.97 4.27 -6.70
CA GLU A 12 16.84 3.17 -6.28
C GLU A 12 16.02 1.94 -5.88
N GLN A 13 16.66 0.79 -5.99
CA GLN A 13 16.20 -0.48 -5.46
C GLN A 13 17.28 -1.05 -4.55
N LEU A 14 16.99 -1.16 -3.25
CA LEU A 14 17.99 -1.47 -2.23
C LEU A 14 17.55 -2.61 -1.31
N ASP A 15 18.51 -3.42 -0.91
CA ASP A 15 18.34 -4.45 0.11
C ASP A 15 18.45 -3.87 1.52
N TYR A 16 17.50 -4.22 2.35
CA TYR A 16 17.46 -3.89 3.77
C TYR A 16 17.29 -5.14 4.61
N SER A 17 18.08 -5.25 5.68
CA SER A 17 18.11 -6.47 6.50
C SER A 17 17.81 -6.21 7.96
N VAL A 18 17.27 -7.22 8.62
CA VAL A 18 17.08 -7.30 10.08
C VAL A 18 17.79 -8.52 10.60
N ASP A 19 18.80 -8.31 11.42
CA ASP A 19 19.53 -9.38 12.10
C ASP A 19 18.82 -9.78 13.40
N TRP A 20 18.43 -11.04 13.49
CA TRP A 20 17.73 -11.66 14.61
C TRP A 20 18.64 -12.53 15.49
N SER A 21 19.94 -12.63 15.19
CA SER A 21 20.88 -13.54 15.86
C SER A 21 20.84 -13.45 17.39
N ARG A 22 20.69 -12.23 17.93
CA ARG A 22 20.59 -12.00 19.38
C ARG A 22 19.30 -12.48 20.01
N PHE A 23 18.23 -12.62 19.23
CA PHE A 23 16.92 -13.10 19.69
C PHE A 23 16.83 -14.63 19.64
N LEU A 24 17.41 -15.22 18.61
CA LEU A 24 17.16 -16.63 18.22
C LEU A 24 17.85 -17.68 19.11
N VAL A 25 18.85 -17.33 19.90
CA VAL A 25 19.55 -18.20 20.87
C VAL A 25 19.55 -19.69 20.47
N GLY A 26 20.13 -20.02 19.29
CA GLY A 26 20.19 -21.40 18.75
C GLY A 26 19.01 -21.84 17.91
N ALA A 27 17.92 -21.09 17.86
CA ALA A 27 16.83 -21.30 16.92
C ALA A 27 17.14 -20.67 15.54
N THR A 28 16.32 -20.95 14.53
CA THR A 28 16.44 -20.41 13.18
C THR A 28 15.12 -19.82 12.70
N ILE A 29 15.18 -18.82 11.82
CA ILE A 29 14.00 -18.25 11.18
C ILE A 29 13.34 -19.31 10.29
N THR A 30 12.03 -19.54 10.49
CA THR A 30 11.20 -20.43 9.65
C THR A 30 10.29 -19.65 8.72
N SER A 31 9.83 -18.45 9.12
CA SER A 31 9.07 -17.58 8.24
C SER A 31 9.25 -16.12 8.58
N VAL A 32 9.06 -15.25 7.58
CA VAL A 32 9.10 -13.80 7.71
C VAL A 32 7.91 -13.20 6.96
N VAL A 33 7.22 -12.27 7.61
CA VAL A 33 6.18 -11.45 7.00
C VAL A 33 6.56 -9.98 7.18
N TRP A 34 6.59 -9.26 6.09
CA TRP A 34 6.79 -7.83 6.09
C TRP A 34 5.47 -7.08 6.07
N HIS A 35 5.38 -6.05 6.90
CA HIS A 35 4.28 -5.10 6.87
C HIS A 35 4.86 -3.71 6.69
N VAL A 36 4.06 -2.81 6.16
CA VAL A 36 4.42 -1.40 5.99
C VAL A 36 3.26 -0.51 6.40
N LYS A 37 3.58 0.68 6.85
CA LYS A 37 2.67 1.83 6.93
C LYS A 37 3.42 3.10 6.56
N SER A 38 2.71 4.08 6.04
CA SER A 38 3.22 5.42 5.76
C SER A 38 2.41 6.47 6.51
N ASN A 39 2.76 7.74 6.33
CA ASN A 39 1.95 8.84 6.85
C ASN A 39 0.59 8.94 6.14
N THR A 40 0.52 8.51 4.88
CA THR A 40 -0.70 8.46 4.07
C THR A 40 -1.55 7.22 4.41
N TYR A 41 -0.88 6.07 4.57
CA TYR A 41 -1.50 4.79 4.96
C TYR A 41 -1.17 4.48 6.42
N SER A 42 -2.04 4.91 7.33
CA SER A 42 -1.83 4.70 8.77
C SER A 42 -2.05 3.25 9.22
N THR A 43 -2.72 2.46 8.41
CA THR A 43 -2.96 1.04 8.68
C THR A 43 -1.70 0.22 8.38
N LYS A 44 -1.38 -0.70 9.28
CA LYS A 44 -0.29 -1.65 9.09
C LYS A 44 -0.73 -2.72 8.09
N THR A 45 -0.21 -2.66 6.87
CA THR A 45 -0.59 -3.50 5.73
C THR A 45 0.52 -4.51 5.42
N VAL A 46 0.14 -5.76 5.12
CA VAL A 46 1.10 -6.76 4.60
C VAL A 46 1.59 -6.29 3.25
N LEU A 47 2.90 -6.40 3.02
CA LEU A 47 3.55 -6.12 1.75
C LEU A 47 4.30 -7.38 1.32
N ALA A 48 3.63 -8.24 0.55
CA ALA A 48 4.22 -9.48 0.07
C ALA A 48 5.25 -9.23 -1.06
N ALA A 49 6.11 -10.21 -1.31
CA ALA A 49 7.09 -10.11 -2.40
C ALA A 49 6.39 -9.93 -3.75
N GLY A 50 6.85 -8.97 -4.54
CA GLY A 50 6.25 -8.58 -5.82
C GLY A 50 5.08 -7.60 -5.72
N GLU A 51 4.65 -7.23 -4.50
CA GLU A 51 3.57 -6.27 -4.26
C GLU A 51 4.10 -4.87 -3.98
N ASP A 52 3.35 -3.89 -4.42
CA ASP A 52 3.47 -2.49 -3.98
C ASP A 52 2.32 -2.13 -3.03
N LEU A 53 2.43 -0.99 -2.36
CA LEU A 53 1.41 -0.56 -1.40
C LEU A 53 0.09 -0.15 -2.08
N THR A 54 0.09 0.01 -3.39
CA THR A 54 -1.09 0.37 -4.17
C THR A 54 -2.03 -0.81 -4.39
N THR A 55 -1.48 -2.02 -4.50
CA THR A 55 -2.27 -3.25 -4.67
C THR A 55 -2.94 -3.70 -3.37
N ALA A 56 -2.39 -3.26 -2.23
CA ALA A 56 -2.97 -3.48 -0.90
C ALA A 56 -4.01 -2.42 -0.53
N SER A 57 -4.71 -1.83 -1.50
CA SER A 57 -5.70 -0.77 -1.27
C SER A 57 -6.75 -1.22 -0.24
N THR A 58 -6.71 -0.58 0.92
CA THR A 58 -7.77 -0.62 1.94
C THR A 58 -8.64 0.63 1.85
N GLY A 59 -8.58 1.34 0.71
CA GLY A 59 -9.39 2.51 0.43
C GLY A 59 -10.88 2.19 0.34
N PRO A 60 -11.75 3.20 0.34
CA PRO A 60 -13.16 3.02 0.10
C PRO A 60 -13.44 2.28 -1.20
N THR A 61 -14.48 1.45 -1.20
CA THR A 61 -15.01 0.83 -2.42
C THR A 61 -16.48 1.18 -2.56
N ALA A 62 -16.97 1.23 -3.79
CA ALA A 62 -18.38 1.34 -4.08
C ALA A 62 -18.70 0.64 -5.40
N ILE A 63 -19.97 0.34 -5.64
CA ILE A 63 -20.46 -0.32 -6.86
C ILE A 63 -21.17 0.71 -7.72
N VAL A 64 -20.89 0.71 -9.03
CA VAL A 64 -21.58 1.58 -10.00
C VAL A 64 -23.05 1.21 -10.05
N ASN A 65 -23.92 2.17 -9.73
CA ASN A 65 -25.38 2.01 -9.76
C ASN A 65 -25.94 2.68 -11.03
N GLY A 66 -26.14 1.88 -12.07
CA GLY A 66 -26.54 2.31 -13.40
C GLY A 66 -25.36 2.56 -14.33
N ALA A 67 -25.41 2.00 -15.53
CA ALA A 67 -24.37 2.19 -16.54
C ALA A 67 -24.21 3.67 -16.92
N THR A 68 -22.96 4.12 -17.11
CA THR A 68 -22.65 5.48 -17.56
C THR A 68 -22.10 5.48 -18.99
N SER A 69 -22.28 6.58 -19.71
CA SER A 69 -21.75 6.74 -21.07
C SER A 69 -21.15 8.13 -21.22
N SER A 70 -19.84 8.19 -21.27
CA SER A 70 -19.06 9.44 -21.48
C SER A 70 -19.51 10.60 -20.59
N THR A 71 -19.69 10.35 -19.29
CA THR A 71 -20.12 11.36 -18.30
C THR A 71 -19.16 11.42 -17.12
N THR A 72 -19.09 12.60 -16.49
CA THR A 72 -18.40 12.80 -15.22
C THR A 72 -19.28 12.49 -14.01
N THR A 73 -20.60 12.48 -14.16
CA THR A 73 -21.53 12.15 -13.09
C THR A 73 -21.59 10.65 -12.87
N LEU A 74 -21.42 10.22 -11.65
CA LEU A 74 -21.41 8.83 -11.24
C LEU A 74 -22.33 8.61 -10.04
N VAL A 75 -23.25 7.65 -10.17
CA VAL A 75 -24.03 7.15 -9.04
C VAL A 75 -23.44 5.82 -8.59
N VAL A 76 -23.25 5.67 -7.29
CA VAL A 76 -22.72 4.44 -6.69
C VAL A 76 -23.56 4.00 -5.49
N ASP A 77 -23.42 2.74 -5.12
CA ASP A 77 -24.01 2.15 -3.92
C ASP A 77 -23.02 1.20 -3.23
N ASN A 78 -23.48 0.53 -2.16
CA ASN A 78 -22.70 -0.42 -1.37
C ASN A 78 -21.33 0.14 -0.94
N ASN A 79 -21.31 1.41 -0.55
CA ASN A 79 -20.09 2.08 -0.15
C ASN A 79 -19.50 1.43 1.10
N VAL A 80 -18.24 1.04 1.01
CA VAL A 80 -17.42 0.58 2.13
C VAL A 80 -16.46 1.72 2.48
N SER A 81 -16.64 2.33 3.64
CA SER A 81 -15.87 3.49 4.11
C SER A 81 -16.21 4.81 3.39
N THR A 82 -15.63 5.91 3.82
CA THR A 82 -15.98 7.28 3.38
C THR A 82 -15.18 7.68 2.13
N ILE A 83 -15.87 8.04 1.06
CA ILE A 83 -15.26 8.62 -0.14
C ILE A 83 -15.12 10.14 0.08
N VAL A 84 -13.98 10.73 -0.32
CA VAL A 84 -13.74 12.18 -0.24
C VAL A 84 -13.19 12.72 -1.56
N GLU A 85 -13.31 14.05 -1.75
CA GLU A 85 -12.73 14.76 -2.89
C GLU A 85 -11.22 14.57 -2.98
N GLY A 86 -10.70 14.46 -4.20
CA GLY A 86 -9.29 14.23 -4.49
C GLY A 86 -8.85 12.76 -4.49
N MET A 87 -9.69 11.83 -4.02
CA MET A 87 -9.37 10.40 -4.11
C MET A 87 -9.23 9.97 -5.57
N THR A 88 -8.19 9.19 -5.87
CA THR A 88 -8.05 8.52 -7.17
C THR A 88 -9.10 7.43 -7.31
N VAL A 89 -9.56 7.23 -8.53
CA VAL A 89 -10.58 6.22 -8.86
C VAL A 89 -9.97 5.18 -9.77
N ALA A 90 -10.08 3.91 -9.39
CA ALA A 90 -9.64 2.76 -10.16
C ALA A 90 -10.75 1.71 -10.27
N GLY A 91 -10.70 0.91 -11.32
CA GLY A 91 -11.66 -0.16 -11.56
C GLY A 91 -11.86 -0.44 -13.05
N THR A 92 -12.60 -1.49 -13.36
CA THR A 92 -12.87 -1.88 -14.75
C THR A 92 -13.65 -0.76 -15.46
N GLY A 93 -13.17 -0.31 -16.61
CA GLY A 93 -13.77 0.77 -17.41
C GLY A 93 -13.24 2.16 -17.09
N ILE A 94 -12.48 2.35 -16.00
CA ILE A 94 -11.78 3.61 -15.74
C ILE A 94 -10.61 3.74 -16.73
N SER A 95 -10.55 4.89 -17.40
CA SER A 95 -9.51 5.21 -18.38
C SER A 95 -8.80 6.50 -17.98
N GLY A 96 -7.47 6.47 -17.94
CA GLY A 96 -6.63 7.59 -17.54
C GLY A 96 -6.55 7.79 -16.03
N SER A 97 -5.93 8.89 -15.61
CA SER A 97 -5.86 9.29 -14.20
C SER A 97 -7.15 10.03 -13.82
N VAL A 98 -7.99 9.39 -13.04
CA VAL A 98 -9.30 9.91 -12.64
C VAL A 98 -9.33 10.12 -11.14
N THR A 99 -9.90 11.24 -10.71
CA THR A 99 -10.13 11.54 -9.29
C THR A 99 -11.59 11.90 -9.03
N VAL A 100 -12.01 11.84 -7.79
CA VAL A 100 -13.29 12.42 -7.34
C VAL A 100 -13.12 13.94 -7.35
N ALA A 101 -13.79 14.63 -8.27
CA ALA A 101 -13.73 16.08 -8.38
C ALA A 101 -14.63 16.78 -7.35
N SER A 102 -15.79 16.20 -7.07
CA SER A 102 -16.72 16.63 -6.03
C SER A 102 -17.71 15.53 -5.70
N LEU A 103 -18.43 15.66 -4.60
CA LEU A 103 -19.55 14.79 -4.24
C LEU A 103 -20.63 15.60 -3.52
N SER A 104 -21.89 15.32 -3.82
CA SER A 104 -23.04 15.88 -3.10
C SER A 104 -23.41 15.04 -1.86
N ASP A 105 -23.14 13.74 -1.95
CA ASP A 105 -23.24 12.76 -0.87
C ASP A 105 -22.37 11.53 -1.24
N GLN A 106 -22.37 10.51 -0.40
CA GLN A 106 -21.52 9.31 -0.59
C GLN A 106 -21.92 8.44 -1.79
N ASN A 107 -23.11 8.67 -2.38
CA ASN A 107 -23.62 7.91 -3.51
C ASN A 107 -23.60 8.69 -4.82
N ASN A 108 -23.45 10.02 -4.77
CA ASN A 108 -23.50 10.90 -5.94
C ASN A 108 -22.16 11.65 -6.09
N LEU A 109 -21.36 11.18 -7.02
CA LEU A 109 -19.99 11.64 -7.25
C LEU A 109 -19.87 12.35 -8.59
N VAL A 110 -18.93 13.27 -8.69
CA VAL A 110 -18.45 13.86 -9.95
C VAL A 110 -16.99 13.48 -10.11
N LEU A 111 -16.65 12.89 -11.25
CA LEU A 111 -15.27 12.50 -11.58
C LEU A 111 -14.55 13.63 -12.32
N SER A 112 -13.22 13.68 -12.22
CA SER A 112 -12.38 14.68 -12.90
C SER A 112 -12.39 14.54 -14.43
N SER A 113 -12.79 13.38 -14.97
CA SER A 113 -12.93 13.14 -16.41
C SER A 113 -14.11 12.20 -16.69
N ALA A 114 -14.70 12.35 -17.88
CA ALA A 114 -15.82 11.55 -18.33
C ALA A 114 -15.43 10.07 -18.48
N GLN A 115 -16.24 9.18 -17.95
CA GLN A 115 -16.03 7.72 -18.00
C GLN A 115 -17.25 7.00 -18.57
N THR A 116 -16.99 5.84 -19.15
CA THR A 116 -18.02 4.90 -19.59
C THR A 116 -17.91 3.62 -18.76
N LEU A 117 -18.83 3.41 -17.86
CA LEU A 117 -18.80 2.31 -16.88
C LEU A 117 -20.06 1.43 -17.07
N ALA A 118 -19.87 0.13 -16.93
CA ALA A 118 -20.99 -0.80 -16.83
C ALA A 118 -21.62 -0.72 -15.44
N ASN A 119 -22.91 -1.11 -15.36
CA ASN A 119 -23.56 -1.32 -14.08
C ASN A 119 -22.84 -2.45 -13.29
N ASP A 120 -22.91 -2.39 -11.97
CA ASP A 120 -22.36 -3.38 -11.04
C ASP A 120 -20.82 -3.51 -11.05
N VAL A 121 -20.10 -2.58 -11.66
CA VAL A 121 -18.65 -2.51 -11.57
C VAL A 121 -18.23 -2.03 -10.19
N THR A 122 -17.31 -2.76 -9.54
CA THR A 122 -16.67 -2.30 -8.31
C THR A 122 -15.60 -1.28 -8.63
N LEU A 123 -15.67 -0.12 -7.99
CA LEU A 123 -14.66 0.93 -8.01
C LEU A 123 -13.93 1.00 -6.68
N PHE A 124 -12.67 1.33 -6.76
CA PHE A 124 -11.74 1.53 -5.64
C PHE A 124 -11.39 3.02 -5.57
N PHE A 125 -11.52 3.60 -4.38
CA PHE A 125 -11.21 5.01 -4.14
C PHE A 125 -10.03 5.08 -3.19
N ASP A 126 -8.98 5.80 -3.59
CA ASP A 126 -7.80 5.97 -2.78
C ASP A 126 -7.55 7.46 -2.48
N ALA A 127 -7.08 7.77 -1.28
CA ALA A 127 -6.80 9.14 -0.83
C ALA A 127 -5.50 9.68 -1.45
N GLY A 128 -5.46 9.80 -2.77
CA GLY A 128 -4.37 10.46 -3.52
C GLY A 128 -3.00 9.77 -3.39
N ALA A 129 -2.19 9.94 -4.40
CA ALA A 129 -0.86 9.40 -4.56
C ALA A 129 -0.74 7.91 -4.21
N ILE A 130 -0.88 7.11 -5.23
CA ILE A 130 -0.44 5.72 -5.29
C ILE A 130 0.94 5.65 -4.63
N ASP A 131 1.02 5.03 -3.48
CA ASP A 131 2.29 4.88 -2.78
C ASP A 131 3.07 3.75 -3.47
N SER A 132 4.04 4.12 -4.30
CA SER A 132 4.82 3.21 -5.11
C SER A 132 5.86 2.41 -4.34
N ILE A 133 5.85 2.46 -2.99
CA ILE A 133 6.77 1.64 -2.20
C ILE A 133 6.47 0.16 -2.42
N GLN A 134 7.48 -0.59 -2.83
CA GLN A 134 7.34 -1.96 -3.28
C GLN A 134 8.27 -2.89 -2.51
N ASN A 135 7.78 -4.07 -2.14
CA ASN A 135 8.61 -5.22 -1.80
C ASN A 135 8.91 -6.00 -3.08
N VAL A 136 10.03 -5.70 -3.73
CA VAL A 136 10.42 -6.35 -4.99
C VAL A 136 10.70 -7.83 -4.77
N SER A 137 11.40 -8.15 -3.68
CA SER A 137 11.68 -9.52 -3.26
C SER A 137 12.02 -9.58 -1.79
N GLN A 138 11.91 -10.76 -1.20
CA GLN A 138 12.34 -11.00 0.17
C GLN A 138 13.01 -12.36 0.30
N THR A 139 14.00 -12.43 1.18
CA THR A 139 14.72 -13.68 1.50
C THR A 139 15.02 -13.73 2.98
N ASN A 140 15.32 -14.90 3.49
CA ASN A 140 15.91 -15.04 4.83
C ASN A 140 16.98 -16.13 4.88
N THR A 141 17.98 -15.88 5.70
CA THR A 141 18.91 -16.89 6.19
C THR A 141 18.41 -17.42 7.54
N PRO A 142 19.08 -18.39 8.16
CA PRO A 142 18.68 -18.86 9.51
C PRO A 142 18.55 -17.74 10.56
N THR A 143 19.24 -16.60 10.40
CA THR A 143 19.26 -15.53 11.40
C THR A 143 18.98 -14.13 10.88
N VAL A 144 18.91 -13.93 9.55
CA VAL A 144 18.74 -12.59 8.95
C VAL A 144 17.56 -12.61 7.99
N ALA A 145 16.65 -11.66 8.13
CA ALA A 145 15.57 -11.40 7.19
C ALA A 145 15.95 -10.20 6.31
N THR A 146 15.82 -10.36 4.99
CA THR A 146 16.15 -9.31 4.01
C THR A 146 14.92 -9.02 3.14
N ILE A 147 14.69 -7.73 2.88
CA ILE A 147 13.69 -7.23 1.93
C ILE A 147 14.38 -6.32 0.92
N ASN A 148 14.08 -6.50 -0.36
CA ASN A 148 14.49 -5.59 -1.44
C ASN A 148 13.37 -4.59 -1.68
N ILE A 149 13.64 -3.30 -1.46
CA ILE A 149 12.64 -2.22 -1.53
C ILE A 149 12.89 -1.37 -2.75
N GLY A 150 11.88 -1.27 -3.61
CA GLY A 150 11.77 -0.36 -4.75
C GLY A 150 10.80 0.78 -4.51
N GLY A 151 10.83 1.79 -5.39
CA GLY A 151 9.87 2.89 -5.38
C GLY A 151 9.88 3.74 -4.11
N GLY A 152 8.72 4.28 -3.79
CA GLY A 152 8.47 5.16 -2.65
C GLY A 152 8.34 6.64 -3.04
N THR A 153 7.47 7.35 -2.33
CA THR A 153 7.18 8.76 -2.60
C THR A 153 8.27 9.65 -2.01
N ASN A 154 8.80 10.58 -2.82
CA ASN A 154 9.82 11.55 -2.37
C ASN A 154 9.35 12.32 -1.12
N ASN A 155 10.25 12.46 -0.14
CA ASN A 155 10.04 13.05 1.18
C ASN A 155 9.10 12.25 2.12
N ALA A 156 8.59 11.08 1.73
CA ALA A 156 7.80 10.22 2.61
C ALA A 156 8.66 9.48 3.64
N GLU A 157 8.06 9.16 4.78
CA GLU A 157 8.62 8.27 5.80
C GLU A 157 7.72 7.04 5.94
N TYR A 158 8.32 5.87 5.82
CA TYR A 158 7.67 4.57 5.98
C TYR A 158 8.12 3.92 7.27
N THR A 159 7.22 3.16 7.88
CA THR A 159 7.57 2.26 8.97
C THR A 159 7.35 0.83 8.50
N PHE A 160 8.42 0.09 8.30
CA PHE A 160 8.39 -1.33 8.03
C PHE A 160 8.34 -2.12 9.34
N PHE A 161 7.66 -3.25 9.31
CA PHE A 161 7.59 -4.20 10.41
C PHE A 161 8.02 -5.57 9.89
N CYS A 162 9.15 -6.04 10.38
CA CYS A 162 9.62 -7.39 10.14
C CYS A 162 9.08 -8.29 11.25
N ARG A 163 8.12 -9.14 10.93
CA ARG A 163 7.60 -10.17 11.84
C ARG A 163 8.17 -11.52 11.44
N MET A 164 8.85 -12.17 12.35
CA MET A 164 9.43 -13.49 12.13
C MET A 164 8.81 -14.54 13.05
N ILE A 165 8.85 -15.80 12.62
CA ILE A 165 8.57 -17.02 13.41
C ILE A 165 9.83 -17.86 13.37
N ASP A 166 10.25 -18.40 14.51
CA ASP A 166 11.41 -19.25 14.62
C ASP A 166 11.05 -20.75 14.62
N SER A 167 12.08 -21.60 14.62
CA SER A 167 11.94 -23.07 14.62
C SER A 167 11.32 -23.65 15.90
N THR A 168 11.14 -22.86 16.95
CA THR A 168 10.46 -23.23 18.17
C THR A 168 9.00 -22.77 18.20
N GLY A 169 8.55 -22.03 17.17
CA GLY A 169 7.22 -21.40 17.08
C GLY A 169 7.12 -20.05 17.79
N SER A 170 8.23 -19.52 18.33
CA SER A 170 8.26 -18.20 18.93
C SER A 170 8.15 -17.11 17.86
N GLN A 171 7.43 -16.03 18.15
CA GLN A 171 7.21 -14.92 17.25
C GLN A 171 7.80 -13.63 17.81
N ALA A 172 8.42 -12.86 16.94
CA ALA A 172 8.90 -11.52 17.28
C ALA A 172 8.71 -10.55 16.12
N GLU A 173 8.61 -9.27 16.44
CA GLU A 173 8.46 -8.20 15.46
C GLU A 173 9.40 -7.04 15.79
N ARG A 174 9.98 -6.46 14.75
CA ARG A 174 10.78 -5.22 14.83
C ARG A 174 10.25 -4.19 13.86
N SER A 175 10.12 -2.95 14.32
CA SER A 175 9.76 -1.81 13.49
C SER A 175 11.00 -1.02 13.10
N ILE A 176 11.08 -0.64 11.83
CA ILE A 176 12.19 0.10 11.25
C ILE A 176 11.63 1.26 10.42
N LYS A 177 12.23 2.43 10.55
CA LYS A 177 11.88 3.61 9.76
C LYS A 177 12.76 3.72 8.53
N LEU A 178 12.14 3.98 7.38
CA LEU A 178 12.79 4.29 6.11
C LEU A 178 12.29 5.64 5.62
N ARG A 179 13.21 6.54 5.29
CA ARG A 179 12.90 7.81 4.63
C ARG A 179 13.28 7.72 3.16
N ILE A 180 12.37 8.15 2.30
CA ILE A 180 12.64 8.33 0.87
C ILE A 180 12.98 9.79 0.63
N LYS A 181 14.06 10.04 -0.09
CA LYS A 181 14.49 11.39 -0.46
C LYS A 181 15.32 11.33 -1.73
N GLU A 182 14.91 12.09 -2.73
CA GLU A 182 15.69 12.32 -3.96
C GLU A 182 17.06 12.91 -3.64
N ARG A 183 18.10 12.42 -4.31
CA ARG A 183 19.52 12.82 -4.14
C ARG A 183 20.08 13.48 -5.38
#